data_9d9283ae60182b066795e950fdbebe5d
#
_entry.id   9d9283ae60182b066795e950fdbebe5d
#
_cell.length_a   1.000
_cell.length_b   1.000
_cell.length_c   1.000
_cell.angle_alpha   90.00
_cell.angle_beta   90.00
_cell.angle_gamma   90.00
#
_symmetry.space_group_name_H-M   'P 1'
#
loop_
_entity.id
_entity.type
_entity.pdbx_description
1 polymer ?
#
loop_
_entity_poly.entity_id
_entity_poly.type
_entity_poly.pdbx_seq_one_letter_code
_entity_poly.pdbx_strand_id
1 'polypeptide(L)'
;MNETKEYPIDRFLDWVADIARKDDRGTLAELRRGLSDTTQDQAWEHLIPYCADFDANESHRAVWCAVGGLAALLVPDELVSTEPWSNLGTTMRAIAKGDGTDEQKALKSFEPKFRRALSCGDTMSLCEFVIGIGRTADAKGVPMNLKRLFWDLWNWSDQDKREEIRLQWAKQYFRAIEPNADASLSQEGKEA
;
A
#
# COMPACT_ATOMS: atom_id res chain seq x y z
N MET A 1 8.71 15.00 -27.49
CA MET A 1 8.68 15.16 -26.04
C MET A 1 7.39 14.53 -25.57
N ASN A 2 7.44 13.34 -24.95
CA ASN A 2 6.24 12.75 -24.34
C ASN A 2 5.98 13.56 -23.06
N GLU A 3 4.95 14.39 -23.06
CA GLU A 3 4.40 14.95 -21.83
C GLU A 3 3.91 13.77 -20.99
N THR A 4 4.61 13.47 -19.92
CA THR A 4 4.16 12.49 -18.93
C THR A 4 2.89 13.06 -18.32
N LYS A 5 1.75 12.45 -18.62
CA LYS A 5 0.45 12.88 -18.10
C LYS A 5 0.47 12.78 -16.58
N GLU A 6 0.55 13.93 -15.92
CA GLU A 6 0.51 14.01 -14.46
C GLU A 6 -0.93 13.80 -13.98
N TYR A 7 -1.13 12.81 -13.13
CA TYR A 7 -2.43 12.51 -12.54
C TYR A 7 -2.62 13.24 -11.20
N PRO A 8 -3.87 13.47 -10.76
CA PRO A 8 -4.14 14.12 -9.48
C PRO A 8 -3.44 13.44 -8.30
N ILE A 9 -3.31 12.13 -8.31
CA ILE A 9 -2.61 11.40 -7.25
C ILE A 9 -1.11 11.72 -7.22
N ASP A 10 -0.46 11.94 -8.37
CA ASP A 10 0.96 12.30 -8.41
C ASP A 10 1.19 13.65 -7.72
N ARG A 11 0.40 14.67 -8.10
CA ARG A 11 0.46 16.00 -7.49
C ARG A 11 0.15 15.97 -5.99
N PHE A 12 -0.79 15.12 -5.58
CA PHE A 12 -1.12 14.96 -4.17
C PHE A 12 0.05 14.35 -3.37
N LEU A 13 0.67 13.29 -3.87
CA LEU A 13 1.80 12.65 -3.19
C LEU A 13 3.02 13.57 -3.12
N ASP A 14 3.29 14.34 -4.17
CA ASP A 14 4.34 15.37 -4.17
C ASP A 14 4.06 16.46 -3.14
N TRP A 15 2.80 16.92 -3.04
CA TRP A 15 2.40 17.89 -2.03
C TRP A 15 2.55 17.33 -0.60
N VAL A 16 2.18 16.06 -0.36
CA VAL A 16 2.39 15.43 0.96
C VAL A 16 3.87 15.34 1.29
N ALA A 17 4.73 15.02 0.32
CA ALA A 17 6.18 15.03 0.51
C ALA A 17 6.70 16.43 0.85
N ASP A 18 6.13 17.48 0.25
CA ASP A 18 6.49 18.87 0.55
C ASP A 18 6.11 19.30 1.97
N ILE A 19 4.91 18.97 2.44
CA ILE A 19 4.47 19.30 3.80
C ILE A 19 5.25 18.49 4.84
N ALA A 20 5.62 17.24 4.54
CA ALA A 20 6.47 16.42 5.40
C ALA A 20 7.87 17.03 5.54
N ARG A 21 8.49 17.48 4.44
CA ARG A 21 9.80 18.17 4.46
C ARG A 21 9.77 19.50 5.21
N LYS A 22 8.64 20.18 5.23
CA LYS A 22 8.43 21.44 6.00
C LYS A 22 8.07 21.20 7.47
N ASP A 23 7.99 19.93 7.92
CA ASP A 23 7.55 19.53 9.27
C ASP A 23 6.15 20.08 9.63
N ASP A 24 5.25 20.20 8.65
CA ASP A 24 3.86 20.62 8.88
C ASP A 24 3.03 19.48 9.52
N ARG A 25 3.24 19.32 10.81
CA ARG A 25 2.59 18.27 11.61
C ARG A 25 1.08 18.46 11.72
N GLY A 26 0.60 19.69 11.61
CA GLY A 26 -0.84 20.02 11.67
C GLY A 26 -1.57 19.37 10.51
N THR A 27 -1.17 19.73 9.29
CA THR A 27 -1.76 19.19 8.05
C THR A 27 -1.59 17.66 7.94
N LEU A 28 -0.43 17.12 8.32
CA LEU A 28 -0.22 15.67 8.36
C LEU A 28 -1.15 14.97 9.37
N ALA A 29 -1.41 15.59 10.53
CA ALA A 29 -2.33 15.02 11.51
C ALA A 29 -3.78 15.03 11.01
N GLU A 30 -4.22 16.09 10.34
CA GLU A 30 -5.55 16.18 9.72
C GLU A 30 -5.72 15.11 8.62
N LEU A 31 -4.76 14.95 7.74
CA LEU A 31 -4.78 13.87 6.73
C LEU A 31 -4.87 12.48 7.38
N ARG A 32 -4.11 12.20 8.45
CA ARG A 32 -4.17 10.91 9.18
C ARG A 32 -5.55 10.61 9.76
N ARG A 33 -6.35 11.63 10.07
CA ARG A 33 -7.73 11.47 10.55
C ARG A 33 -8.66 10.90 9.46
N GLY A 34 -8.28 11.01 8.18
CA GLY A 34 -8.92 10.32 7.07
C GLY A 34 -8.91 8.79 7.19
N LEU A 35 -8.05 8.22 8.06
CA LEU A 35 -7.98 6.78 8.34
C LEU A 35 -9.05 6.28 9.35
N SER A 36 -9.99 7.12 9.75
CA SER A 36 -11.05 6.76 10.69
C SER A 36 -12.37 7.38 10.27
N ASP A 37 -13.43 6.58 10.18
CA ASP A 37 -14.77 7.02 9.77
C ASP A 37 -15.34 8.14 10.66
N THR A 38 -14.95 8.20 11.93
CA THR A 38 -15.44 9.19 12.88
C THR A 38 -14.78 10.56 12.74
N THR A 39 -13.65 10.67 12.02
CA THR A 39 -12.85 11.89 11.92
C THR A 39 -12.37 12.20 10.51
N GLN A 40 -12.79 11.41 9.52
CA GLN A 40 -12.33 11.53 8.13
C GLN A 40 -12.68 12.87 7.48
N ASP A 41 -13.73 13.53 7.95
CA ASP A 41 -14.17 14.87 7.52
C ASP A 41 -13.07 15.93 7.69
N GLN A 42 -12.19 15.78 8.68
CA GLN A 42 -11.08 16.69 8.92
C GLN A 42 -9.98 16.60 7.85
N ALA A 43 -9.93 15.51 7.06
CA ALA A 43 -9.03 15.39 5.93
C ALA A 43 -9.62 15.95 4.62
N TRP A 44 -10.92 16.18 4.53
CA TRP A 44 -11.60 16.49 3.28
C TRP A 44 -11.13 17.76 2.61
N GLU A 45 -10.85 18.83 3.37
CA GLU A 45 -10.37 20.09 2.80
C GLU A 45 -9.06 19.93 2.01
N HIS A 46 -8.24 18.96 2.39
CA HIS A 46 -6.98 18.65 1.73
C HIS A 46 -7.13 17.69 0.54
N LEU A 47 -8.22 16.91 0.49
CA LEU A 47 -8.46 15.88 -0.52
C LEU A 47 -9.36 16.35 -1.68
N ILE A 48 -10.36 17.18 -1.39
CA ILE A 48 -11.34 17.71 -2.36
C ILE A 48 -10.65 18.34 -3.59
N PRO A 49 -9.56 19.12 -3.47
CA PRO A 49 -8.92 19.71 -4.63
C PRO A 49 -8.38 18.70 -5.67
N TYR A 50 -8.23 17.44 -5.28
CA TYR A 50 -7.69 16.38 -6.13
C TYR A 50 -8.74 15.41 -6.67
N CYS A 51 -9.99 15.47 -6.18
CA CYS A 51 -11.06 14.55 -6.55
C CYS A 51 -12.31 15.33 -6.97
N ALA A 52 -12.57 15.41 -8.27
CA ALA A 52 -13.66 16.21 -8.83
C ALA A 52 -15.07 15.71 -8.43
N ASP A 53 -15.22 14.43 -8.10
CA ASP A 53 -16.48 13.79 -7.69
C ASP A 53 -16.49 13.32 -6.23
N PHE A 54 -15.71 13.99 -5.39
CA PHE A 54 -15.52 13.63 -3.98
C PHE A 54 -16.83 13.57 -3.17
N ASP A 55 -17.75 14.46 -3.45
CA ASP A 55 -19.08 14.54 -2.82
C ASP A 55 -20.09 13.59 -3.44
N ALA A 56 -19.96 13.30 -4.74
CA ALA A 56 -20.90 12.50 -5.51
C ALA A 56 -20.59 10.99 -5.49
N ASN A 57 -19.34 10.59 -5.24
CA ASN A 57 -18.89 9.20 -5.29
C ASN A 57 -18.24 8.75 -3.98
N GLU A 58 -19.00 8.00 -3.18
CA GLU A 58 -18.56 7.51 -1.88
C GLU A 58 -17.33 6.59 -1.97
N SER A 59 -17.26 5.73 -2.99
CA SER A 59 -16.10 4.86 -3.19
C SER A 59 -14.84 5.65 -3.52
N HIS A 60 -14.93 6.68 -4.36
CA HIS A 60 -13.79 7.55 -4.67
C HIS A 60 -13.35 8.35 -3.45
N ARG A 61 -14.31 8.87 -2.67
CA ARG A 61 -14.01 9.53 -1.38
C ARG A 61 -13.26 8.60 -0.43
N ALA A 62 -13.71 7.35 -0.28
CA ALA A 62 -13.05 6.36 0.57
C ALA A 62 -11.62 6.06 0.11
N VAL A 63 -11.39 5.94 -1.19
CA VAL A 63 -10.03 5.75 -1.75
C VAL A 63 -9.13 6.93 -1.40
N TRP A 64 -9.61 8.18 -1.59
CA TRP A 64 -8.84 9.38 -1.26
C TRP A 64 -8.56 9.48 0.24
N CYS A 65 -9.54 9.22 1.10
CA CYS A 65 -9.35 9.21 2.55
C CYS A 65 -8.31 8.15 2.98
N ALA A 66 -8.42 6.92 2.47
CA ALA A 66 -7.51 5.85 2.80
C ALA A 66 -6.08 6.15 2.32
N VAL A 67 -5.89 6.50 1.04
CA VAL A 67 -4.55 6.74 0.49
C VAL A 67 -3.96 8.05 1.02
N GLY A 68 -4.78 9.09 1.18
CA GLY A 68 -4.34 10.38 1.76
C GLY A 68 -3.85 10.24 3.19
N GLY A 69 -4.60 9.53 4.01
CA GLY A 69 -4.19 9.25 5.39
C GLY A 69 -2.95 8.34 5.48
N LEU A 70 -2.85 7.32 4.60
CA LEU A 70 -1.64 6.48 4.52
C LEU A 70 -0.43 7.25 3.99
N ALA A 71 -0.61 8.19 3.07
CA ALA A 71 0.47 9.07 2.62
C ALA A 71 1.01 9.90 3.78
N ALA A 72 0.14 10.53 4.56
CA ALA A 72 0.54 11.29 5.74
C ALA A 72 1.21 10.43 6.84
N LEU A 73 0.94 9.12 6.86
CA LEU A 73 1.55 8.18 7.80
C LEU A 73 2.95 7.74 7.32
N LEU A 74 3.09 7.37 6.03
CA LEU A 74 4.26 6.66 5.50
C LEU A 74 5.31 7.57 4.86
N VAL A 75 4.90 8.72 4.29
CA VAL A 75 5.83 9.63 3.60
C VAL A 75 6.86 10.25 4.55
N PRO A 76 6.50 10.72 5.76
CA PRO A 76 7.46 11.30 6.69
C PRO A 76 8.60 10.34 7.08
N ASP A 77 8.32 9.03 7.11
CA ASP A 77 9.27 7.99 7.48
C ASP A 77 9.93 7.32 6.24
N GLU A 78 9.75 7.92 5.05
CA GLU A 78 10.29 7.43 3.77
C GLU A 78 9.83 6.00 3.40
N LEU A 79 8.69 5.55 3.94
CA LEU A 79 8.12 4.22 3.73
C LEU A 79 7.24 4.15 2.47
N VAL A 80 7.66 4.84 1.39
CA VAL A 80 6.98 4.84 0.10
C VAL A 80 7.85 4.19 -0.96
N SER A 81 7.31 3.13 -1.60
CA SER A 81 7.98 2.46 -2.71
C SER A 81 7.56 3.07 -4.05
N THR A 82 8.54 3.36 -4.90
CA THR A 82 8.35 3.80 -6.29
C THR A 82 8.59 2.68 -7.31
N GLU A 83 8.93 1.48 -6.84
CA GLU A 83 9.22 0.33 -7.69
C GLU A 83 7.99 -0.08 -8.52
N PRO A 84 8.10 -0.19 -9.85
CA PRO A 84 6.95 -0.47 -10.74
C PRO A 84 6.25 -1.79 -10.46
N TRP A 85 7.00 -2.77 -9.93
CA TRP A 85 6.48 -4.10 -9.60
C TRP A 85 5.91 -4.19 -8.17
N SER A 86 6.14 -3.17 -7.33
CA SER A 86 5.63 -3.14 -5.96
C SER A 86 4.13 -2.87 -5.93
N ASN A 87 3.39 -3.72 -5.23
CA ASN A 87 1.95 -3.63 -5.02
C ASN A 87 1.58 -4.13 -3.61
N LEU A 88 0.28 -4.20 -3.29
CA LEU A 88 -0.18 -4.66 -1.97
C LEU A 88 0.32 -6.07 -1.64
N GLY A 89 0.41 -6.98 -2.63
CA GLY A 89 0.96 -8.33 -2.43
C GLY A 89 2.43 -8.30 -1.98
N THR A 90 3.23 -7.41 -2.56
CA THR A 90 4.63 -7.19 -2.15
C THR A 90 4.74 -6.71 -0.71
N THR A 91 3.95 -5.67 -0.36
CA THR A 91 3.93 -5.11 1.01
C THR A 91 3.47 -6.18 2.01
N MET A 92 2.39 -6.90 1.72
CA MET A 92 1.88 -7.95 2.62
C MET A 92 2.87 -9.11 2.77
N ARG A 93 3.60 -9.48 1.72
CA ARG A 93 4.68 -10.46 1.80
C ARG A 93 5.82 -9.98 2.69
N ALA A 94 6.24 -8.71 2.55
CA ALA A 94 7.30 -8.14 3.39
C ALA A 94 6.87 -8.07 4.86
N ILE A 95 5.62 -7.66 5.16
CA ILE A 95 5.05 -7.70 6.50
C ILE A 95 5.07 -9.12 7.07
N ALA A 96 4.72 -10.13 6.27
CA ALA A 96 4.67 -11.53 6.70
C ALA A 96 6.05 -12.08 7.04
N LYS A 97 7.07 -11.75 6.23
CA LYS A 97 8.45 -12.19 6.47
C LYS A 97 8.97 -11.72 7.83
N GLY A 98 8.71 -10.47 8.19
CA GLY A 98 9.16 -9.89 9.46
C GLY A 98 10.60 -10.27 9.79
N ASP A 99 10.90 -10.42 11.08
CA ASP A 99 12.21 -10.83 11.58
C ASP A 99 12.35 -12.39 11.70
N GLY A 100 11.44 -13.15 11.09
CA GLY A 100 11.39 -14.61 11.21
C GLY A 100 12.42 -15.33 10.34
N THR A 101 13.09 -16.33 10.90
CA THR A 101 14.10 -17.16 10.22
C THR A 101 13.50 -18.14 9.20
N ASP A 102 12.21 -18.48 9.30
CA ASP A 102 11.50 -19.39 8.40
C ASP A 102 10.45 -18.64 7.58
N GLU A 103 10.88 -18.19 6.39
CA GLU A 103 10.03 -17.42 5.47
C GLU A 103 8.79 -18.21 5.04
N GLN A 104 8.90 -19.52 4.77
CA GLN A 104 7.77 -20.32 4.31
C GLN A 104 6.69 -20.41 5.41
N LYS A 105 7.10 -20.65 6.64
CA LYS A 105 6.19 -20.73 7.79
C LYS A 105 5.52 -19.39 8.05
N ALA A 106 6.27 -18.29 7.96
CA ALA A 106 5.76 -16.93 8.16
C ALA A 106 4.72 -16.58 7.08
N LEU A 107 5.01 -16.82 5.81
CA LEU A 107 4.09 -16.60 4.71
C LEU A 107 2.81 -17.46 4.84
N LYS A 108 2.95 -18.73 5.19
CA LYS A 108 1.79 -19.62 5.40
C LYS A 108 0.91 -19.15 6.56
N SER A 109 1.51 -18.66 7.65
CA SER A 109 0.77 -18.11 8.78
C SER A 109 0.01 -16.83 8.44
N PHE A 110 0.56 -16.00 7.55
CA PHE A 110 -0.04 -14.72 7.14
C PHE A 110 -1.02 -14.86 5.95
N GLU A 111 -0.97 -15.99 5.24
CA GLU A 111 -1.78 -16.25 4.05
C GLU A 111 -3.30 -16.03 4.25
N PRO A 112 -3.93 -16.43 5.37
CA PRO A 112 -5.35 -16.16 5.60
C PRO A 112 -5.68 -14.66 5.55
N LYS A 113 -4.80 -13.79 6.06
CA LYS A 113 -4.95 -12.34 6.00
C LYS A 113 -4.82 -11.84 4.55
N PHE A 114 -3.87 -12.38 3.78
CA PHE A 114 -3.74 -12.06 2.37
C PHE A 114 -4.99 -12.51 1.56
N ARG A 115 -5.50 -13.72 1.80
CA ARG A 115 -6.71 -14.21 1.14
C ARG A 115 -7.94 -13.36 1.46
N ARG A 116 -8.01 -12.78 2.68
CA ARG A 116 -9.07 -11.83 3.03
C ARG A 116 -9.02 -10.58 2.15
N ALA A 117 -7.81 -10.03 1.84
CA ALA A 117 -7.68 -8.91 0.90
C ALA A 117 -8.24 -9.27 -0.48
N LEU A 118 -7.89 -10.46 -1.00
CA LEU A 118 -8.38 -10.94 -2.30
C LEU A 118 -9.90 -11.17 -2.32
N SER A 119 -10.53 -11.45 -1.18
CA SER A 119 -11.97 -11.74 -1.08
C SER A 119 -12.84 -10.50 -0.85
N CYS A 120 -12.28 -9.31 -0.66
CA CYS A 120 -13.07 -8.09 -0.54
C CYS A 120 -13.93 -7.89 -1.79
N GLY A 121 -15.24 -7.76 -1.60
CA GLY A 121 -16.21 -7.68 -2.69
C GLY A 121 -16.40 -6.27 -3.24
N ASP A 122 -16.12 -5.26 -2.44
CA ASP A 122 -16.33 -3.84 -2.73
C ASP A 122 -15.15 -2.99 -2.30
N THR A 123 -15.09 -1.75 -2.83
CA THR A 123 -14.02 -0.80 -2.59
C THR A 123 -13.95 -0.32 -1.14
N MET A 124 -15.09 -0.12 -0.49
CA MET A 124 -15.16 0.40 0.89
C MET A 124 -14.51 -0.59 1.85
N SER A 125 -14.97 -1.85 1.84
CA SER A 125 -14.41 -2.93 2.65
C SER A 125 -12.90 -3.14 2.40
N LEU A 126 -12.47 -2.94 1.15
CA LEU A 126 -11.05 -3.03 0.82
C LEU A 126 -10.25 -1.85 1.38
N CYS A 127 -10.77 -0.62 1.33
CA CYS A 127 -10.13 0.55 1.93
C CYS A 127 -9.92 0.36 3.43
N GLU A 128 -10.96 -0.08 4.17
CA GLU A 128 -10.86 -0.39 5.60
C GLU A 128 -9.76 -1.43 5.88
N PHE A 129 -9.74 -2.51 5.09
CA PHE A 129 -8.72 -3.55 5.21
C PHE A 129 -7.31 -3.02 4.97
N VAL A 130 -7.13 -2.22 3.91
CA VAL A 130 -5.82 -1.67 3.52
C VAL A 130 -5.30 -0.66 4.54
N ILE A 131 -6.15 0.12 5.18
CA ILE A 131 -5.78 1.00 6.30
C ILE A 131 -5.09 0.17 7.42
N GLY A 132 -5.65 -0.97 7.78
CA GLY A 132 -5.04 -1.87 8.76
C GLY A 132 -3.69 -2.45 8.33
N ILE A 133 -3.54 -2.74 7.03
CA ILE A 133 -2.25 -3.18 6.45
C ILE A 133 -1.24 -2.03 6.48
N GLY A 134 -1.63 -0.81 6.09
CA GLY A 134 -0.74 0.36 6.09
C GLY A 134 -0.22 0.70 7.48
N ARG A 135 -1.07 0.67 8.51
CA ARG A 135 -0.63 0.82 9.91
C ARG A 135 0.34 -0.28 10.36
N THR A 136 0.15 -1.51 9.86
CA THR A 136 1.09 -2.61 10.14
C THR A 136 2.41 -2.42 9.37
N ALA A 137 2.35 -1.90 8.16
CA ALA A 137 3.53 -1.58 7.35
C ALA A 137 4.37 -0.49 8.02
N ASP A 138 3.74 0.60 8.46
CA ASP A 138 4.35 1.67 9.24
C ASP A 138 5.07 1.13 10.48
N ALA A 139 4.36 0.41 11.35
CA ALA A 139 4.91 -0.16 12.58
C ALA A 139 6.09 -1.13 12.36
N LYS A 140 6.23 -1.70 11.15
CA LYS A 140 7.30 -2.64 10.77
C LYS A 140 8.35 -2.04 9.85
N GLY A 141 8.26 -0.77 9.50
CA GLY A 141 9.17 -0.12 8.55
C GLY A 141 9.10 -0.72 7.14
N VAL A 142 7.92 -1.22 6.71
CA VAL A 142 7.73 -1.85 5.40
C VAL A 142 7.19 -0.84 4.41
N PRO A 143 7.87 -0.59 3.28
CA PRO A 143 7.40 0.39 2.30
C PRO A 143 6.15 -0.09 1.54
N MET A 144 5.34 0.89 1.12
CA MET A 144 4.12 0.67 0.34
C MET A 144 4.12 1.56 -0.92
N ASN A 145 3.74 1.01 -2.08
CA ASN A 145 3.55 1.80 -3.28
C ASN A 145 2.15 2.45 -3.28
N LEU A 146 2.08 3.67 -2.77
CA LEU A 146 0.82 4.41 -2.61
C LEU A 146 0.16 4.77 -3.94
N LYS A 147 0.95 5.13 -4.96
CA LYS A 147 0.42 5.42 -6.30
C LYS A 147 -0.22 4.19 -6.92
N ARG A 148 0.44 3.04 -6.84
CA ARG A 148 -0.11 1.78 -7.33
C ARG A 148 -1.34 1.37 -6.53
N LEU A 149 -1.29 1.49 -5.21
CA LEU A 149 -2.40 1.21 -4.32
C LEU A 149 -3.63 2.05 -4.67
N PHE A 150 -3.44 3.36 -4.92
CA PHE A 150 -4.52 4.25 -5.33
C PHE A 150 -5.26 3.71 -6.57
N TRP A 151 -4.52 3.34 -7.62
CA TRP A 151 -5.12 2.83 -8.85
C TRP A 151 -5.75 1.45 -8.69
N ASP A 152 -5.19 0.60 -7.85
CA ASP A 152 -5.77 -0.71 -7.54
C ASP A 152 -7.12 -0.55 -6.81
N LEU A 153 -7.21 0.36 -5.82
CA LEU A 153 -8.45 0.68 -5.10
C LEU A 153 -9.47 1.38 -6.00
N TRP A 154 -9.03 2.34 -6.81
CA TRP A 154 -9.87 3.11 -7.74
C TRP A 154 -10.60 2.21 -8.76
N ASN A 155 -9.89 1.20 -9.23
CA ASN A 155 -10.44 0.27 -10.22
C ASN A 155 -11.11 -0.98 -9.60
N TRP A 156 -11.21 -1.07 -8.28
CA TRP A 156 -11.71 -2.28 -7.61
C TRP A 156 -13.19 -2.57 -7.85
N SER A 157 -14.01 -1.57 -8.11
CA SER A 157 -15.43 -1.73 -8.45
C SER A 157 -15.64 -2.36 -9.84
N ASP A 158 -14.68 -2.24 -10.74
CA ASP A 158 -14.69 -2.88 -12.07
C ASP A 158 -14.28 -4.35 -11.91
N GLN A 159 -15.17 -5.29 -12.28
CA GLN A 159 -14.96 -6.71 -12.04
C GLN A 159 -13.74 -7.27 -12.80
N ASP A 160 -13.54 -6.87 -14.04
CA ASP A 160 -12.44 -7.38 -14.88
C ASP A 160 -11.09 -6.86 -14.35
N LYS A 161 -11.02 -5.58 -14.05
CA LYS A 161 -9.81 -4.97 -13.46
C LYS A 161 -9.51 -5.52 -12.07
N ARG A 162 -10.53 -5.76 -11.25
CA ARG A 162 -10.37 -6.37 -9.94
C ARG A 162 -9.73 -7.75 -10.03
N GLU A 163 -10.14 -8.57 -11.00
CA GLU A 163 -9.54 -9.89 -11.21
C GLU A 163 -8.06 -9.79 -11.63
N GLU A 164 -7.72 -8.87 -12.52
CA GLU A 164 -6.33 -8.58 -12.89
C GLU A 164 -5.50 -8.11 -11.69
N ILE A 165 -6.03 -7.22 -10.86
CA ILE A 165 -5.37 -6.71 -9.65
C ILE A 165 -5.11 -7.86 -8.67
N ARG A 166 -6.12 -8.70 -8.40
CA ARG A 166 -6.00 -9.89 -7.54
C ARG A 166 -4.88 -10.81 -8.02
N LEU A 167 -4.83 -11.08 -9.32
CA LEU A 167 -3.80 -11.93 -9.92
C LEU A 167 -2.40 -11.31 -9.77
N GLN A 168 -2.27 -10.00 -9.95
CA GLN A 168 -0.98 -9.31 -9.80
C GLN A 168 -0.52 -9.30 -8.33
N TRP A 169 -1.42 -9.08 -7.37
CA TRP A 169 -1.10 -9.18 -5.94
C TRP A 169 -0.68 -10.60 -5.57
N ALA A 170 -1.40 -11.62 -6.07
CA ALA A 170 -1.09 -13.03 -5.82
C ALA A 170 0.28 -13.41 -6.37
N LYS A 171 0.62 -12.98 -7.60
CA LYS A 171 1.96 -13.22 -8.19
C LYS A 171 3.08 -12.67 -7.30
N GLN A 172 2.92 -11.50 -6.71
CA GLN A 172 3.94 -10.91 -5.84
C GLN A 172 3.98 -11.57 -4.46
N TYR A 173 2.83 -11.91 -3.89
CA TYR A 173 2.77 -12.57 -2.59
C TYR A 173 3.34 -14.00 -2.65
N PHE A 174 2.96 -14.79 -3.65
CA PHE A 174 3.34 -16.20 -3.81
C PHE A 174 4.58 -16.42 -4.69
N ARG A 175 5.30 -15.37 -5.10
CA ARG A 175 6.53 -15.56 -5.90
C ARG A 175 7.45 -16.55 -5.22
N ALA A 176 8.16 -17.38 -6.03
CA ALA A 176 9.09 -18.37 -5.51
C ALA A 176 10.11 -17.75 -4.55
N ILE A 177 10.43 -18.47 -3.50
CA ILE A 177 11.56 -18.12 -2.63
C ILE A 177 12.80 -18.55 -3.41
N GLU A 178 13.64 -17.57 -3.81
CA GLU A 178 14.91 -17.91 -4.40
C GLU A 178 15.75 -18.66 -3.35
N PRO A 179 16.28 -19.86 -3.67
CA PRO A 179 17.17 -20.55 -2.76
C PRO A 179 18.38 -19.63 -2.49
N ASN A 180 18.71 -19.40 -1.22
CA ASN A 180 19.87 -18.60 -0.82
C ASN A 180 21.12 -19.14 -1.55
N ALA A 181 21.76 -18.32 -2.38
CA ALA A 181 23.00 -18.66 -3.06
C ALA A 181 24.16 -18.96 -2.08
N ASP A 182 24.02 -18.54 -0.82
CA ASP A 182 25.04 -18.77 0.24
C ASP A 182 25.05 -20.17 0.85
N ALA A 183 24.02 -21.00 0.60
CA ALA A 183 23.98 -22.36 1.12
C ALA A 183 24.84 -23.36 0.33
N SER A 184 25.26 -23.01 -0.89
CA SER A 184 26.05 -23.90 -1.78
C SER A 184 27.55 -23.88 -1.56
N LEU A 185 28.09 -22.92 -0.79
CA LEU A 185 29.55 -22.82 -0.54
C LEU A 185 30.02 -23.58 0.71
N SER A 186 29.11 -24.19 1.49
CA SER A 186 29.46 -24.86 2.76
C SER A 186 29.64 -26.36 2.63
N GLN A 187 29.48 -26.98 1.44
CA GLN A 187 29.57 -28.44 1.29
C GLN A 187 30.80 -28.94 0.54
N GLU A 188 31.66 -28.09 -0.02
CA GLU A 188 32.88 -28.55 -0.72
C GLU A 188 34.16 -28.54 0.14
N GLY A 189 34.04 -28.39 1.44
CA GLY A 189 35.20 -28.31 2.36
C GLY A 189 35.42 -29.51 3.29
N LYS A 190 34.82 -30.68 3.03
CA LYS A 190 34.95 -31.83 3.95
C LYS A 190 35.16 -33.17 3.25
N GLU A 191 36.02 -33.23 2.25
CA GLU A 191 36.65 -34.46 1.79
C GLU A 191 38.07 -34.12 1.30
N ALA A 192 39.02 -34.17 2.23
CA ALA A 192 40.45 -34.34 1.98
C ALA A 192 41.12 -34.86 3.26
#